data_707507cb8088706450837253b36c5927
#
_entry.id   707507cb8088706450837253b36c5927
#
_cell.length_a   1.000
_cell.length_b   1.000
_cell.length_c   1.000
_cell.angle_alpha   90.00
_cell.angle_beta   90.00
_cell.angle_gamma   90.00
#
_symmetry.space_group_name_H-M   'P 1'
#
loop_
_entity.id
_entity.type
_entity.pdbx_description
1 polymer ?
#
loop_
_entity_poly.entity_id
_entity_poly.type
_entity_poly.pdbx_seq_one_letter_code
_entity_poly.pdbx_strand_id
1 'polypeptide(L)'
;MAINRNMDRYGTGLWWMKNALGGIVAMLVVQAVAFRPVSGMDSTDQPVVTVVVNDTATVTGEIIRLKDIALIRSDEPSLTENVGKIEVGEAPKPGFEKRLTGRWIKSMVPSTTAGSAMITLHAPETIAVRRASQTIPEERLLALFQTFLQRLHPDGEVIVSQFKVRGGNLFSQGIIELIPVPDNRKRMGIQTLSVNVTVDGKEEGAILLSGKADIYQKVVCAKTYIERGTTLSMEDVRLNSVNISKAPPDVLTRMEDVSGRLVTVTLREGAFLREKMLSTPPVIEKGDKVKLVAEKGALTIVTMGIAKTGGAEGAQIQVKNISSGKVVFGRVRDASTVEVVF
;
A
#
# COMPACT_ATOMS: atom_id res chain seq x y z
N MET A 1 27.55 40.69 -31.76
CA MET A 1 29.02 40.58 -31.67
C MET A 1 29.34 39.31 -30.92
N ALA A 2 29.67 38.35 -31.68
CA ALA A 2 30.74 37.32 -31.61
C ALA A 2 30.47 36.25 -30.54
N ILE A 3 30.06 35.03 -30.92
CA ILE A 3 30.83 33.89 -31.53
C ILE A 3 31.74 33.24 -30.51
N ASN A 4 31.49 31.99 -30.12
CA ASN A 4 32.16 30.75 -30.49
C ASN A 4 31.65 29.60 -29.59
N ARG A 5 31.05 28.52 -30.08
CA ARG A 5 31.60 27.30 -30.72
C ARG A 5 32.72 26.62 -29.94
N ASN A 6 32.43 25.43 -29.42
CA ASN A 6 33.04 24.12 -29.70
C ASN A 6 32.37 23.07 -28.80
N MET A 7 31.71 22.08 -29.23
CA MET A 7 32.09 20.85 -29.98
C MET A 7 33.35 20.18 -29.39
N ASP A 8 33.17 19.06 -28.71
CA ASP A 8 33.56 17.71 -29.13
C ASP A 8 33.54 16.74 -27.95
N ARG A 9 32.79 15.65 -28.14
CA ARG A 9 33.30 14.27 -28.34
C ARG A 9 33.62 13.42 -27.11
N TYR A 10 32.89 12.29 -27.10
CA TYR A 10 33.29 10.94 -26.68
C TYR A 10 33.57 10.67 -25.20
N GLY A 11 32.78 9.75 -24.66
CA GLY A 11 33.10 9.07 -23.43
C GLY A 11 32.06 8.03 -23.05
N THR A 12 31.99 6.95 -23.84
CA THR A 12 31.42 5.70 -23.39
C THR A 12 32.14 5.20 -22.16
N GLY A 13 31.45 5.15 -21.03
CA GLY A 13 31.97 4.61 -19.78
C GLY A 13 30.97 3.65 -19.18
N LEU A 14 31.01 2.40 -19.67
CA LEU A 14 30.45 1.25 -18.97
C LEU A 14 31.15 1.12 -17.61
N TRP A 15 30.45 1.46 -16.55
CA TRP A 15 30.90 1.13 -15.20
C TRP A 15 30.13 -0.08 -14.69
N TRP A 16 30.74 -1.24 -14.88
CA TRP A 16 30.43 -2.48 -14.22
C TRP A 16 30.93 -2.40 -12.77
N MET A 17 30.07 -2.17 -11.82
CA MET A 17 30.40 -2.50 -10.43
C MET A 17 30.05 -3.98 -10.18
N LYS A 18 31.08 -4.79 -10.21
CA LYS A 18 31.12 -6.15 -9.66
C LYS A 18 30.90 -6.07 -8.15
N ASN A 19 29.78 -6.53 -7.66
CA ASN A 19 29.65 -6.94 -6.28
C ASN A 19 30.15 -8.38 -6.16
N ALA A 20 31.31 -8.52 -5.56
CA ALA A 20 31.89 -9.78 -5.18
C ALA A 20 31.10 -10.39 -4.01
N LEU A 21 30.30 -11.40 -4.28
CA LEU A 21 29.82 -12.33 -3.27
C LEU A 21 30.90 -13.40 -3.08
N GLY A 22 31.54 -13.36 -1.91
CA GLY A 22 32.50 -14.36 -1.48
C GLY A 22 31.84 -15.72 -1.29
N GLY A 23 31.92 -16.58 -2.30
CA GLY A 23 31.64 -17.99 -2.18
C GLY A 23 32.86 -18.69 -1.59
N ILE A 24 32.75 -19.27 -0.40
CA ILE A 24 33.72 -20.19 0.17
C ILE A 24 33.65 -21.49 -0.65
N VAL A 25 34.60 -21.65 -1.58
CA VAL A 25 34.82 -22.91 -2.27
C VAL A 25 35.61 -23.79 -1.34
N ALA A 26 34.97 -24.80 -0.72
CA ALA A 26 35.65 -25.88 -0.03
C ALA A 26 36.36 -26.78 -1.09
N MET A 27 37.68 -26.66 -1.16
CA MET A 27 38.52 -27.44 -2.02
C MET A 27 38.69 -28.83 -1.42
N LEU A 28 37.91 -29.81 -1.90
CA LEU A 28 38.11 -31.24 -1.61
C LEU A 28 39.23 -31.80 -2.51
N VAL A 29 40.32 -32.13 -1.86
CA VAL A 29 41.44 -32.83 -2.50
C VAL A 29 40.98 -34.27 -2.87
N VAL A 30 40.77 -34.51 -4.16
CA VAL A 30 40.49 -35.86 -4.67
C VAL A 30 41.82 -36.53 -5.00
N GLN A 31 42.20 -37.53 -4.20
CA GLN A 31 43.29 -38.44 -4.58
C GLN A 31 42.84 -39.29 -5.76
N ALA A 32 43.52 -39.14 -6.89
CA ALA A 32 43.32 -39.96 -8.06
C ALA A 32 43.90 -41.39 -7.81
N VAL A 33 43.02 -42.35 -7.64
CA VAL A 33 43.37 -43.74 -7.74
C VAL A 33 43.42 -44.13 -9.21
N ALA A 34 44.62 -44.40 -9.73
CA ALA A 34 44.83 -44.86 -11.10
C ALA A 34 44.26 -46.28 -11.26
N PHE A 35 43.15 -46.40 -12.01
CA PHE A 35 42.64 -47.69 -12.45
C PHE A 35 43.36 -48.13 -13.77
N ARG A 36 43.97 -49.30 -13.76
CA ARG A 36 44.44 -49.97 -14.95
C ARG A 36 43.25 -50.61 -15.67
N PRO A 37 43.16 -50.54 -17.01
CA PRO A 37 42.10 -51.23 -17.72
C PRO A 37 42.47 -52.73 -17.79
N VAL A 38 41.61 -53.58 -17.28
CA VAL A 38 41.59 -55.02 -17.57
C VAL A 38 40.66 -55.20 -18.79
N SER A 39 41.24 -55.55 -19.93
CA SER A 39 40.50 -55.94 -21.12
C SER A 39 39.93 -57.34 -20.95
N GLY A 40 38.66 -57.52 -21.19
CA GLY A 40 38.04 -58.81 -21.54
C GLY A 40 36.93 -59.26 -20.58
N MET A 41 35.70 -59.00 -20.95
CA MET A 41 34.60 -59.95 -21.10
C MET A 41 33.31 -59.13 -21.39
N ASP A 42 32.60 -59.52 -22.43
CA ASP A 42 31.24 -59.08 -22.75
C ASP A 42 30.32 -59.29 -21.53
N SER A 43 30.21 -58.30 -20.70
CA SER A 43 29.09 -58.11 -19.76
C SER A 43 28.19 -57.06 -20.43
N THR A 44 26.97 -57.39 -20.62
CA THR A 44 25.86 -56.44 -20.85
C THR A 44 25.96 -55.37 -19.77
N ASP A 45 26.74 -54.34 -20.07
CA ASP A 45 27.06 -53.25 -19.15
C ASP A 45 25.77 -52.39 -18.99
N GLN A 46 24.94 -52.84 -18.05
CA GLN A 46 23.75 -52.03 -17.72
C GLN A 46 24.26 -50.69 -17.17
N PRO A 47 23.79 -49.58 -17.74
CA PRO A 47 24.24 -48.28 -17.26
C PRO A 47 23.96 -48.13 -15.77
N VAL A 48 24.99 -47.69 -15.01
CA VAL A 48 24.93 -47.54 -13.56
C VAL A 48 24.81 -46.05 -13.23
N VAL A 49 23.81 -45.73 -12.40
CA VAL A 49 23.64 -44.40 -11.83
C VAL A 49 24.06 -44.41 -10.37
N THR A 50 25.11 -43.71 -10.02
CA THR A 50 25.58 -43.56 -8.62
C THR A 50 24.98 -42.32 -8.01
N VAL A 51 24.27 -42.48 -6.91
CA VAL A 51 23.63 -41.41 -6.15
C VAL A 51 24.25 -41.33 -4.76
N VAL A 52 24.88 -40.22 -4.43
CA VAL A 52 25.46 -39.94 -3.11
C VAL A 52 24.68 -38.81 -2.45
N VAL A 53 23.91 -39.15 -1.42
CA VAL A 53 23.11 -38.18 -0.68
C VAL A 53 23.97 -37.43 0.32
N ASN A 54 23.83 -36.12 0.40
CA ASN A 54 24.56 -35.26 1.30
C ASN A 54 23.95 -35.32 2.73
N ASP A 55 24.77 -35.07 3.76
CA ASP A 55 24.32 -35.00 5.17
C ASP A 55 23.39 -33.81 5.41
N THR A 56 23.58 -32.70 4.65
CA THR A 56 22.78 -31.49 4.71
C THR A 56 22.43 -31.00 3.32
N ALA A 57 21.26 -30.45 3.16
CA ALA A 57 20.84 -29.83 1.88
C ALA A 57 19.95 -28.61 2.11
N THR A 58 20.03 -27.69 1.16
CA THR A 58 19.11 -26.53 1.13
C THR A 58 18.29 -26.60 -0.15
N VAL A 59 16.96 -26.64 0.00
CA VAL A 59 16.00 -26.72 -1.10
C VAL A 59 15.22 -25.41 -1.23
N THR A 60 14.83 -25.05 -2.43
CA THR A 60 14.02 -23.82 -2.68
C THR A 60 12.55 -24.15 -2.91
N GLY A 61 12.26 -25.32 -3.50
CA GLY A 61 10.90 -25.76 -3.85
C GLY A 61 10.09 -26.30 -2.66
N GLU A 62 8.84 -26.64 -2.94
CA GLU A 62 7.91 -27.28 -1.97
C GLU A 62 8.13 -28.79 -1.90
N ILE A 63 8.72 -29.36 -2.93
CA ILE A 63 9.00 -30.79 -3.05
C ILE A 63 10.51 -30.97 -3.08
N ILE A 64 11.00 -31.89 -2.24
CA ILE A 64 12.39 -32.29 -2.22
C ILE A 64 12.60 -33.29 -3.35
N ARG A 65 13.44 -32.96 -4.31
CA ARG A 65 13.86 -33.87 -5.37
C ARG A 65 15.25 -34.41 -5.08
N LEU A 66 15.55 -35.58 -5.64
CA LEU A 66 16.83 -36.25 -5.40
C LEU A 66 18.01 -35.37 -5.82
N LYS A 67 17.91 -34.62 -6.92
CA LYS A 67 18.92 -33.63 -7.36
C LYS A 67 19.23 -32.55 -6.35
N ASP A 68 18.25 -32.23 -5.47
CA ASP A 68 18.39 -31.14 -4.49
C ASP A 68 19.19 -31.57 -3.25
N ILE A 69 19.25 -32.89 -3.00
CA ILE A 69 19.86 -33.47 -1.80
C ILE A 69 21.01 -34.41 -2.09
N ALA A 70 21.29 -34.77 -3.35
CA ALA A 70 22.27 -35.75 -3.73
C ALA A 70 23.09 -35.32 -4.94
N LEU A 71 24.34 -35.81 -4.97
CA LEU A 71 25.18 -35.81 -6.15
C LEU A 71 24.86 -37.08 -6.97
N ILE A 72 24.44 -36.89 -8.23
CA ILE A 72 24.05 -37.95 -9.15
C ILE A 72 25.11 -38.04 -10.25
N ARG A 73 25.66 -39.21 -10.50
CA ARG A 73 26.68 -39.48 -11.53
C ARG A 73 26.22 -40.62 -12.41
N SER A 74 26.28 -40.44 -13.71
CA SER A 74 26.03 -41.44 -14.73
C SER A 74 26.81 -41.07 -16.00
N ASP A 75 27.12 -42.01 -16.82
CA ASP A 75 27.74 -41.80 -18.12
C ASP A 75 26.70 -41.18 -19.13
N GLU A 76 25.42 -41.36 -18.85
CA GLU A 76 24.34 -40.77 -19.63
C GLU A 76 23.69 -39.55 -18.94
N PRO A 77 23.77 -38.34 -19.49
CA PRO A 77 23.18 -37.14 -18.89
C PRO A 77 21.64 -37.23 -18.72
N SER A 78 20.95 -37.93 -19.63
CA SER A 78 19.53 -38.19 -19.58
C SER A 78 19.08 -38.95 -18.33
N LEU A 79 19.88 -39.95 -17.90
CA LEU A 79 19.66 -40.73 -16.69
C LEU A 79 19.87 -39.88 -15.44
N THR A 80 20.89 -39.02 -15.43
CA THR A 80 21.16 -38.10 -14.32
C THR A 80 19.97 -37.16 -14.14
N GLU A 81 19.42 -36.61 -15.22
CA GLU A 81 18.24 -35.71 -15.17
C GLU A 81 16.98 -36.45 -14.66
N ASN A 82 16.72 -37.66 -15.20
CA ASN A 82 15.52 -38.41 -14.82
C ASN A 82 15.56 -38.86 -13.36
N VAL A 83 16.71 -39.41 -12.90
CA VAL A 83 16.90 -39.79 -11.51
C VAL A 83 16.85 -38.57 -10.60
N GLY A 84 17.38 -37.42 -11.05
CA GLY A 84 17.32 -36.18 -10.30
C GLY A 84 15.90 -35.65 -10.05
N LYS A 85 14.94 -35.99 -10.91
CA LYS A 85 13.53 -35.59 -10.78
C LYS A 85 12.73 -36.44 -9.77
N ILE A 86 13.28 -37.53 -9.27
CA ILE A 86 12.60 -38.38 -8.30
C ILE A 86 12.26 -37.58 -7.05
N GLU A 87 10.99 -37.60 -6.67
CA GLU A 87 10.47 -36.90 -5.51
C GLU A 87 10.68 -37.73 -4.25
N VAL A 88 11.36 -37.14 -3.26
CA VAL A 88 11.70 -37.78 -1.99
C VAL A 88 10.69 -37.43 -0.89
N GLY A 89 10.00 -36.29 -1.03
CA GLY A 89 8.97 -35.85 -0.11
C GLY A 89 8.77 -34.36 -0.11
N GLU A 90 7.89 -33.89 0.76
CA GLU A 90 7.61 -32.47 0.92
C GLU A 90 8.71 -31.76 1.70
N ALA A 91 9.08 -30.59 1.23
CA ALA A 91 10.00 -29.69 1.91
C ALA A 91 9.37 -29.10 3.20
N PRO A 92 10.17 -28.71 4.18
CA PRO A 92 9.68 -28.00 5.35
C PRO A 92 9.15 -26.60 4.97
N LYS A 93 8.53 -25.90 5.92
CA LYS A 93 8.16 -24.49 5.74
C LYS A 93 9.42 -23.66 5.49
N PRO A 94 9.31 -22.51 4.76
CA PRO A 94 10.44 -21.63 4.51
C PRO A 94 11.23 -21.28 5.79
N GLY A 95 12.55 -21.43 5.76
CA GLY A 95 13.44 -21.19 6.89
C GLY A 95 13.53 -22.31 7.94
N PHE A 96 12.68 -23.33 7.85
CA PHE A 96 12.70 -24.46 8.77
C PHE A 96 13.51 -25.62 8.21
N GLU A 97 13.89 -26.53 9.13
CA GLU A 97 14.63 -27.76 8.84
C GLU A 97 13.76 -28.98 9.09
N LYS A 98 13.90 -29.98 8.24
CA LYS A 98 13.28 -31.31 8.37
C LYS A 98 14.37 -32.35 8.27
N ARG A 99 14.32 -33.33 9.14
CA ARG A 99 15.24 -34.48 9.12
C ARG A 99 14.62 -35.65 8.39
N LEU A 100 15.33 -36.20 7.42
CA LEU A 100 14.96 -37.40 6.70
C LEU A 100 15.91 -38.51 7.07
N THR A 101 15.44 -39.74 7.14
CA THR A 101 16.32 -40.91 7.34
C THR A 101 16.79 -41.48 6.01
N GLY A 102 18.00 -41.96 5.94
CA GLY A 102 18.51 -42.61 4.73
C GLY A 102 17.69 -43.84 4.32
N ARG A 103 17.03 -44.51 5.28
CA ARG A 103 16.07 -45.58 5.00
C ARG A 103 14.86 -45.10 4.22
N TRP A 104 14.33 -43.94 4.61
CA TRP A 104 13.20 -43.31 3.89
C TRP A 104 13.57 -42.97 2.45
N ILE A 105 14.74 -42.35 2.24
CA ILE A 105 15.21 -42.02 0.89
C ILE A 105 15.39 -43.26 0.04
N LYS A 106 15.99 -44.32 0.62
CA LYS A 106 16.13 -45.61 -0.08
C LYS A 106 14.78 -46.23 -0.47
N SER A 107 13.74 -46.02 0.29
CA SER A 107 12.39 -46.52 -0.06
C SER A 107 11.72 -45.75 -1.17
N MET A 108 12.10 -44.47 -1.34
CA MET A 108 11.53 -43.58 -2.39
C MET A 108 12.26 -43.70 -3.72
N VAL A 109 13.51 -44.12 -3.73
CA VAL A 109 14.33 -44.26 -4.94
C VAL A 109 14.26 -45.71 -5.42
N PRO A 110 13.74 -45.98 -6.63
CA PRO A 110 13.72 -47.32 -7.17
C PRO A 110 15.16 -47.83 -7.40
N SER A 111 15.36 -49.14 -7.34
CA SER A 111 16.66 -49.78 -7.58
C SER A 111 17.08 -49.76 -9.06
N THR A 112 16.12 -49.56 -9.96
CA THR A 112 16.36 -49.46 -11.41
C THR A 112 15.52 -48.33 -12.02
N THR A 113 16.00 -47.73 -13.11
CA THR A 113 15.23 -46.80 -13.90
C THR A 113 14.29 -47.53 -14.87
N ALA A 114 13.34 -46.80 -15.49
CA ALA A 114 12.47 -47.32 -16.53
C ALA A 114 13.24 -47.86 -17.77
N GLY A 115 14.51 -47.47 -17.95
CA GLY A 115 15.42 -47.93 -19.00
C GLY A 115 16.38 -49.04 -18.55
N SER A 116 16.11 -49.75 -17.45
CA SER A 116 16.93 -50.83 -16.86
C SER A 116 18.30 -50.43 -16.34
N ALA A 117 18.60 -49.14 -16.18
CA ALA A 117 19.84 -48.70 -15.50
C ALA A 117 19.75 -48.99 -14.00
N MET A 118 20.83 -49.56 -13.45
CA MET A 118 20.93 -49.85 -12.01
C MET A 118 21.23 -48.58 -11.23
N ILE A 119 20.48 -48.31 -10.14
CA ILE A 119 20.72 -47.16 -9.23
C ILE A 119 21.44 -47.67 -7.99
N THR A 120 22.67 -47.23 -7.78
CA THR A 120 23.43 -47.44 -6.54
C THR A 120 23.31 -46.22 -5.64
N LEU A 121 22.56 -46.34 -4.53
CA LEU A 121 22.28 -45.24 -3.62
C LEU A 121 23.08 -45.35 -2.32
N HIS A 122 23.89 -44.33 -2.08
CA HIS A 122 24.59 -44.10 -0.81
C HIS A 122 23.92 -42.98 -0.06
N ALA A 123 23.34 -43.27 1.10
CA ALA A 123 22.68 -42.27 1.94
C ALA A 123 23.18 -42.39 3.38
N PRO A 124 23.45 -41.28 4.07
CA PRO A 124 23.77 -41.26 5.48
C PRO A 124 22.56 -41.68 6.31
N GLU A 125 22.75 -41.93 7.59
CA GLU A 125 21.67 -42.37 8.48
C GLU A 125 20.57 -41.34 8.60
N THR A 126 20.97 -40.06 8.66
CA THR A 126 20.05 -38.92 8.77
C THR A 126 20.53 -37.74 7.90
N ILE A 127 19.62 -37.10 7.21
CA ILE A 127 19.86 -35.92 6.36
C ILE A 127 19.05 -34.74 6.90
N ALA A 128 19.72 -33.61 7.10
CA ALA A 128 19.05 -32.36 7.45
C ALA A 128 18.73 -31.56 6.18
N VAL A 129 17.44 -31.41 5.88
CA VAL A 129 16.95 -30.62 4.72
C VAL A 129 16.34 -29.33 5.21
N ARG A 130 16.95 -28.22 4.85
CA ARG A 130 16.44 -26.88 5.16
C ARG A 130 15.79 -26.27 3.92
N ARG A 131 14.62 -25.64 4.08
CA ARG A 131 14.05 -24.84 2.99
C ARG A 131 14.61 -23.43 3.06
N ALA A 132 15.13 -22.96 1.94
CA ALA A 132 15.60 -21.59 1.81
C ALA A 132 14.44 -20.60 2.06
N SER A 133 14.77 -19.44 2.64
CA SER A 133 13.79 -18.42 2.94
C SER A 133 14.36 -17.05 2.71
N GLN A 134 13.46 -16.10 2.55
CA GLN A 134 13.75 -14.66 2.54
C GLN A 134 12.84 -13.94 3.52
N THR A 135 13.26 -12.75 3.92
CA THR A 135 12.50 -11.87 4.80
C THR A 135 12.15 -10.57 4.06
N ILE A 136 11.09 -9.92 4.49
CA ILE A 136 10.76 -8.59 4.01
C ILE A 136 11.37 -7.57 4.97
N PRO A 137 12.24 -6.66 4.50
CA PRO A 137 12.80 -5.61 5.33
C PRO A 137 11.70 -4.73 5.95
N GLU A 138 11.86 -4.38 7.22
CA GLU A 138 10.87 -3.58 7.96
C GLU A 138 10.66 -2.20 7.30
N GLU A 139 11.72 -1.63 6.74
CA GLU A 139 11.68 -0.37 6.01
C GLU A 139 10.74 -0.42 4.80
N ARG A 140 10.73 -1.54 4.07
CA ARG A 140 9.82 -1.75 2.93
C ARG A 140 8.36 -1.81 3.39
N LEU A 141 8.11 -2.46 4.52
CA LEU A 141 6.77 -2.55 5.13
C LEU A 141 6.29 -1.20 5.67
N LEU A 142 7.18 -0.46 6.32
CA LEU A 142 6.89 0.89 6.79
C LEU A 142 6.59 1.84 5.62
N ALA A 143 7.38 1.81 4.56
CA ALA A 143 7.14 2.61 3.36
C ALA A 143 5.79 2.29 2.70
N LEU A 144 5.43 1.00 2.63
CA LEU A 144 4.11 0.57 2.15
C LEU A 144 2.99 1.14 3.02
N PHE A 145 3.14 1.03 4.34
CA PHE A 145 2.15 1.51 5.31
C PHE A 145 1.98 3.04 5.24
N GLN A 146 3.08 3.79 5.15
CA GLN A 146 3.06 5.24 4.96
C GLN A 146 2.39 5.63 3.65
N THR A 147 2.73 4.96 2.55
CA THR A 147 2.12 5.21 1.24
C THR A 147 0.61 4.94 1.26
N PHE A 148 0.19 3.88 1.93
CA PHE A 148 -1.23 3.56 2.09
C PHE A 148 -1.96 4.67 2.88
N LEU A 149 -1.40 5.10 4.01
CA LEU A 149 -1.98 6.17 4.83
C LEU A 149 -1.99 7.52 4.10
N GLN A 150 -0.93 7.82 3.34
CA GLN A 150 -0.85 9.04 2.53
C GLN A 150 -1.93 9.10 1.44
N ARG A 151 -2.30 7.96 0.84
CA ARG A 151 -3.43 7.87 -0.10
C ARG A 151 -4.78 8.14 0.55
N LEU A 152 -4.95 7.79 1.82
CA LEU A 152 -6.15 8.10 2.58
C LEU A 152 -6.23 9.58 2.99
N HIS A 153 -5.09 10.26 3.05
CA HIS A 153 -4.96 11.66 3.46
C HIS A 153 -4.07 12.43 2.48
N PRO A 154 -4.55 12.67 1.23
CA PRO A 154 -3.72 13.25 0.16
C PRO A 154 -3.22 14.65 0.50
N ASP A 155 -4.02 15.44 1.23
CA ASP A 155 -3.70 16.83 1.59
C ASP A 155 -2.96 16.97 2.94
N GLY A 156 -2.67 15.85 3.60
CA GLY A 156 -2.01 15.82 4.91
C GLY A 156 -0.61 15.22 4.85
N GLU A 157 0.25 15.63 5.75
CA GLU A 157 1.53 14.99 6.04
C GLU A 157 1.31 13.90 7.08
N VAL A 158 1.63 12.66 6.74
CA VAL A 158 1.43 11.48 7.61
C VAL A 158 2.74 11.13 8.30
N ILE A 159 2.76 11.24 9.63
CA ILE A 159 3.87 10.81 10.47
C ILE A 159 3.46 9.53 11.19
N VAL A 160 4.17 8.43 10.92
CA VAL A 160 3.94 7.14 11.56
C VAL A 160 4.91 6.97 12.73
N SER A 161 4.36 6.62 13.89
CA SER A 161 5.12 6.25 15.07
C SER A 161 4.63 4.93 15.65
N GLN A 162 5.44 4.28 16.50
CA GLN A 162 5.10 2.98 17.12
C GLN A 162 4.71 1.91 16.09
N PHE A 163 5.42 1.89 14.94
CA PHE A 163 5.20 0.90 13.91
C PHE A 163 5.47 -0.51 14.44
N LYS A 164 4.61 -1.46 14.09
CA LYS A 164 4.72 -2.86 14.48
C LYS A 164 4.25 -3.76 13.35
N VAL A 165 4.99 -4.82 13.16
CA VAL A 165 4.65 -5.89 12.22
C VAL A 165 4.26 -7.13 13.01
N ARG A 166 3.14 -7.76 12.64
CA ARG A 166 2.68 -9.05 13.21
C ARG A 166 2.44 -10.03 12.07
N GLY A 167 2.85 -11.26 12.26
CA GLY A 167 2.74 -12.35 11.29
C GLY A 167 4.07 -13.04 11.06
N GLY A 168 4.09 -14.01 10.15
CA GLY A 168 5.33 -14.68 9.73
C GLY A 168 6.20 -13.74 8.92
N ASN A 169 7.52 -13.83 9.08
CA ASN A 169 8.50 -13.04 8.34
C ASN A 169 9.43 -13.87 7.45
N LEU A 170 9.17 -15.17 7.36
CA LEU A 170 9.95 -16.11 6.55
C LEU A 170 9.08 -16.60 5.39
N PHE A 171 9.47 -16.25 4.17
CA PHE A 171 8.79 -16.58 2.93
C PHE A 171 9.71 -17.38 2.03
N SER A 172 9.17 -18.14 1.08
CA SER A 172 9.96 -18.82 0.05
C SER A 172 10.81 -17.82 -0.74
N GLN A 173 11.91 -18.30 -1.29
CA GLN A 173 12.70 -17.49 -2.22
C GLN A 173 11.92 -17.26 -3.52
N GLY A 174 11.95 -16.05 -4.04
CA GLY A 174 11.24 -15.63 -5.25
C GLY A 174 10.89 -14.14 -5.22
N ILE A 175 10.05 -13.73 -6.14
CA ILE A 175 9.58 -12.35 -6.26
C ILE A 175 8.44 -12.13 -5.26
N ILE A 176 8.68 -11.30 -4.24
CA ILE A 176 7.67 -10.94 -3.25
C ILE A 176 6.82 -9.77 -3.76
N GLU A 177 5.51 -9.99 -3.81
CA GLU A 177 4.50 -8.96 -4.00
C GLU A 177 3.71 -8.76 -2.69
N LEU A 178 3.46 -7.50 -2.36
CA LEU A 178 2.74 -7.09 -1.17
C LEU A 178 1.41 -6.47 -1.59
N ILE A 179 0.31 -7.11 -1.25
CA ILE A 179 -1.03 -6.71 -1.66
C ILE A 179 -1.77 -6.17 -0.43
N PRO A 180 -1.89 -4.81 -0.30
CA PRO A 180 -2.63 -4.20 0.79
C PRO A 180 -4.12 -4.56 0.72
N VAL A 181 -4.69 -5.00 1.84
CA VAL A 181 -6.11 -5.25 2.00
C VAL A 181 -6.68 -4.15 2.89
N PRO A 182 -7.44 -3.19 2.34
CA PRO A 182 -7.99 -2.10 3.12
C PRO A 182 -8.95 -2.61 4.20
N ASP A 183 -8.74 -2.21 5.44
CA ASP A 183 -9.74 -2.36 6.49
C ASP A 183 -10.58 -1.06 6.53
N ASN A 184 -11.86 -1.17 6.20
CA ASN A 184 -12.79 -0.03 6.19
C ASN A 184 -13.13 0.49 7.60
N ARG A 185 -12.57 -0.08 8.64
CA ARG A 185 -12.77 0.38 10.02
C ARG A 185 -11.92 1.60 10.32
N LYS A 186 -12.54 2.78 10.31
CA LYS A 186 -11.90 4.02 10.76
C LYS A 186 -11.65 3.92 12.29
N ARG A 187 -10.42 3.65 12.66
CA ARG A 187 -9.97 3.69 14.06
C ARG A 187 -9.19 4.97 14.29
N MET A 188 -9.61 5.79 15.23
CA MET A 188 -8.82 6.94 15.64
C MET A 188 -7.54 6.48 16.37
N GLY A 189 -6.41 7.03 15.97
CA GLY A 189 -5.11 6.85 16.65
C GLY A 189 -4.26 5.72 16.09
N ILE A 190 -4.58 4.46 16.38
CA ILE A 190 -3.83 3.31 15.85
C ILE A 190 -4.47 2.86 14.54
N GLN A 191 -3.70 2.95 13.46
CA GLN A 191 -4.06 2.46 12.14
C GLN A 191 -3.54 1.04 11.96
N THR A 192 -4.28 0.22 11.22
CA THR A 192 -3.90 -1.15 10.89
C THR A 192 -4.10 -1.40 9.41
N LEU A 193 -3.21 -2.18 8.82
CA LEU A 193 -3.27 -2.60 7.43
C LEU A 193 -2.92 -4.09 7.34
N SER A 194 -3.82 -4.89 6.82
CA SER A 194 -3.51 -6.27 6.44
C SER A 194 -2.86 -6.27 5.07
N VAL A 195 -1.78 -7.05 4.92
CA VAL A 195 -1.05 -7.18 3.66
C VAL A 195 -0.92 -8.65 3.34
N ASN A 196 -1.53 -9.09 2.25
CA ASN A 196 -1.31 -10.42 1.72
C ASN A 196 0.05 -10.46 1.03
N VAL A 197 0.80 -11.53 1.30
CA VAL A 197 2.12 -11.75 0.74
C VAL A 197 2.03 -12.87 -0.27
N THR A 198 2.43 -12.58 -1.51
CA THR A 198 2.58 -13.60 -2.56
C THR A 198 4.04 -13.71 -2.94
N VAL A 199 4.46 -14.90 -3.29
CA VAL A 199 5.80 -15.18 -3.83
C VAL A 199 5.61 -15.90 -5.15
N ASP A 200 6.16 -15.34 -6.23
CA ASP A 200 5.99 -15.83 -7.61
C ASP A 200 4.51 -16.07 -7.97
N GLY A 201 3.61 -15.18 -7.48
CA GLY A 201 2.17 -15.24 -7.71
C GLY A 201 1.40 -16.21 -6.80
N LYS A 202 2.08 -16.98 -5.92
CA LYS A 202 1.45 -17.89 -4.96
C LYS A 202 1.30 -17.21 -3.60
N GLU A 203 0.12 -17.28 -3.00
CA GLU A 203 -0.13 -16.75 -1.66
C GLU A 203 0.61 -17.59 -0.60
N GLU A 204 1.41 -16.93 0.23
CA GLU A 204 2.17 -17.56 1.32
C GLU A 204 1.72 -17.10 2.71
N GLY A 205 0.80 -16.16 2.79
CA GLY A 205 0.21 -15.72 4.03
C GLY A 205 -0.08 -14.22 4.06
N ALA A 206 -0.38 -13.76 5.28
CA ALA A 206 -0.67 -12.35 5.51
C ALA A 206 0.13 -11.82 6.71
N ILE A 207 0.49 -10.57 6.63
CA ILE A 207 1.09 -9.79 7.72
C ILE A 207 0.17 -8.65 8.11
N LEU A 208 0.14 -8.30 9.39
CA LEU A 208 -0.61 -7.19 9.90
C LEU A 208 0.37 -6.07 10.30
N LEU A 209 0.27 -4.96 9.61
CA LEU A 209 0.99 -3.73 9.92
C LEU A 209 0.13 -2.89 10.84
N SER A 210 0.73 -2.28 11.84
CA SER A 210 0.05 -1.36 12.75
C SER A 210 0.97 -0.24 13.18
N GLY A 211 0.41 0.95 13.40
CA GLY A 211 1.16 2.11 13.85
C GLY A 211 0.24 3.23 14.28
N LYS A 212 0.75 4.13 15.09
CA LYS A 212 0.08 5.38 15.43
C LYS A 212 0.37 6.37 14.32
N ALA A 213 -0.67 6.85 13.63
CA ALA A 213 -0.58 7.86 12.59
C ALA A 213 -0.99 9.22 13.15
N ASP A 214 -0.08 10.16 13.14
CA ASP A 214 -0.34 11.58 13.35
C ASP A 214 -0.38 12.25 11.98
N ILE A 215 -1.53 12.86 11.64
CA ILE A 215 -1.79 13.45 10.33
C ILE A 215 -1.81 14.97 10.49
N TYR A 216 -0.85 15.64 9.88
CA TYR A 216 -0.73 17.09 9.89
C TYR A 216 -1.31 17.65 8.60
N GLN A 217 -2.33 18.49 8.73
CA GLN A 217 -2.97 19.15 7.59
C GLN A 217 -3.07 20.64 7.83
N LYS A 218 -2.94 21.43 6.76
CA LYS A 218 -3.19 22.85 6.82
C LYS A 218 -4.68 23.09 6.97
N VAL A 219 -5.06 23.78 8.04
CA VAL A 219 -6.45 24.18 8.32
C VAL A 219 -6.56 25.68 8.48
N VAL A 220 -7.73 26.21 8.19
CA VAL A 220 -8.00 27.64 8.32
C VAL A 220 -8.20 28.00 9.77
N CYS A 221 -7.42 28.98 10.25
CA CYS A 221 -7.48 29.52 11.59
C CYS A 221 -7.69 31.03 11.58
N ALA A 222 -8.37 31.54 12.57
CA ALA A 222 -8.48 32.98 12.78
C ALA A 222 -7.08 33.58 13.04
N LYS A 223 -6.75 34.65 12.34
CA LYS A 223 -5.47 35.36 12.51
C LYS A 223 -5.47 36.25 13.74
N THR A 224 -6.63 36.79 14.07
CA THR A 224 -6.86 37.67 15.22
C THR A 224 -8.19 37.30 15.90
N TYR A 225 -8.58 38.04 16.92
CA TYR A 225 -9.92 37.97 17.49
C TYR A 225 -10.96 38.45 16.48
N ILE A 226 -12.01 37.66 16.24
CA ILE A 226 -13.10 37.99 15.30
C ILE A 226 -14.44 37.90 16.02
N GLU A 227 -15.19 38.97 16.00
CA GLU A 227 -16.51 39.03 16.63
C GLU A 227 -17.56 38.27 15.81
N ARG A 228 -18.56 37.75 16.50
CA ARG A 228 -19.78 37.25 15.84
C ARG A 228 -20.42 38.31 14.97
N GLY A 229 -20.83 37.92 13.78
CA GLY A 229 -21.46 38.85 12.81
C GLY A 229 -20.45 39.52 11.88
N THR A 230 -19.16 39.28 12.01
CA THR A 230 -18.16 39.78 11.07
C THR A 230 -18.18 38.98 9.78
N THR A 231 -18.14 39.66 8.64
CA THR A 231 -17.91 39.03 7.34
C THR A 231 -16.41 38.82 7.15
N LEU A 232 -16.00 37.58 6.90
CA LEU A 232 -14.60 37.21 6.77
C LEU A 232 -14.00 37.62 5.44
N SER A 233 -12.78 38.11 5.50
CA SER A 233 -11.87 38.31 4.37
C SER A 233 -10.69 37.32 4.42
N MET A 234 -9.92 37.26 3.34
CA MET A 234 -8.70 36.48 3.31
C MET A 234 -7.64 36.95 4.32
N GLU A 235 -7.73 38.22 4.74
CA GLU A 235 -6.78 38.83 5.67
C GLU A 235 -7.04 38.44 7.13
N ASP A 236 -8.27 38.03 7.45
CA ASP A 236 -8.71 37.66 8.80
C ASP A 236 -8.28 36.24 9.17
N VAL A 237 -7.83 35.45 8.21
CA VAL A 237 -7.54 34.03 8.37
C VAL A 237 -6.14 33.68 7.90
N ARG A 238 -5.62 32.56 8.39
CA ARG A 238 -4.35 31.98 8.00
C ARG A 238 -4.45 30.45 7.96
N LEU A 239 -3.58 29.80 7.20
CA LEU A 239 -3.42 28.37 7.23
C LEU A 239 -2.38 27.98 8.28
N ASN A 240 -2.78 27.12 9.22
CA ASN A 240 -1.88 26.52 10.21
C ASN A 240 -1.83 25.02 10.01
N SER A 241 -0.64 24.43 10.09
CA SER A 241 -0.48 22.98 10.12
C SER A 241 -0.83 22.46 11.51
N VAL A 242 -1.84 21.60 11.59
CA VAL A 242 -2.30 21.02 12.84
C VAL A 242 -2.50 19.53 12.70
N ASN A 243 -2.33 18.80 13.81
CA ASN A 243 -2.63 17.38 13.85
C ASN A 243 -4.15 17.18 13.83
N ILE A 244 -4.68 16.83 12.66
CA ILE A 244 -6.13 16.64 12.45
C ILE A 244 -6.68 15.38 13.12
N SER A 245 -5.82 14.44 13.55
CA SER A 245 -6.25 13.27 14.33
C SER A 245 -6.91 13.67 15.66
N LYS A 246 -6.67 14.91 16.11
CA LYS A 246 -7.23 15.51 17.35
C LYS A 246 -8.19 16.64 17.04
N ALA A 247 -8.35 17.05 15.79
CA ALA A 247 -9.23 18.15 15.39
C ALA A 247 -10.65 17.64 15.09
N PRO A 248 -11.67 18.51 15.21
CA PRO A 248 -13.02 18.18 14.75
C PRO A 248 -13.07 17.87 13.25
N PRO A 249 -13.95 16.96 12.79
CA PRO A 249 -13.98 16.52 11.41
C PRO A 249 -14.49 17.58 10.40
N ASP A 250 -15.09 18.66 10.88
CA ASP A 250 -15.71 19.75 10.10
C ASP A 250 -14.82 21.00 10.03
N VAL A 251 -13.50 20.89 10.24
CA VAL A 251 -12.55 21.99 10.06
C VAL A 251 -12.38 22.31 8.59
N LEU A 252 -12.30 23.61 8.27
CA LEU A 252 -12.06 24.10 6.92
C LEU A 252 -10.56 24.05 6.59
N THR A 253 -10.26 23.60 5.38
CA THR A 253 -8.88 23.44 4.89
C THR A 253 -8.51 24.40 3.77
N ARG A 254 -9.50 25.11 3.21
CA ARG A 254 -9.33 26.05 2.10
C ARG A 254 -9.75 27.43 2.52
N MET A 255 -8.92 28.43 2.25
CA MET A 255 -9.23 29.83 2.60
C MET A 255 -10.37 30.39 1.73
N GLU A 256 -10.52 29.87 0.52
CA GLU A 256 -11.58 30.28 -0.41
C GLU A 256 -12.98 29.97 0.14
N ASP A 257 -13.11 28.91 0.95
CA ASP A 257 -14.38 28.47 1.52
C ASP A 257 -14.88 29.39 2.65
N VAL A 258 -14.02 30.30 3.13
CA VAL A 258 -14.35 31.22 4.24
C VAL A 258 -14.54 32.67 3.78
N SER A 259 -13.95 33.06 2.68
CA SER A 259 -14.03 34.43 2.17
C SER A 259 -15.48 34.84 1.86
N GLY A 260 -15.92 36.01 2.37
CA GLY A 260 -17.26 36.49 2.19
C GLY A 260 -18.31 35.84 3.08
N ARG A 261 -17.95 34.91 3.96
CA ARG A 261 -18.89 34.25 4.90
C ARG A 261 -18.98 34.99 6.21
N LEU A 262 -20.16 34.91 6.85
CA LEU A 262 -20.46 35.55 8.12
C LEU A 262 -20.15 34.62 9.28
N VAL A 263 -19.42 35.10 10.30
CA VAL A 263 -19.11 34.33 11.52
C VAL A 263 -20.33 34.29 12.45
N THR A 264 -20.79 33.12 12.80
CA THR A 264 -21.94 32.90 13.68
C THR A 264 -21.60 32.84 15.16
N VAL A 265 -20.31 32.68 15.50
CA VAL A 265 -19.78 32.61 16.86
C VAL A 265 -18.50 33.42 16.95
N THR A 266 -18.20 34.01 18.09
CA THR A 266 -16.95 34.73 18.31
C THR A 266 -15.76 33.79 18.26
N LEU A 267 -14.72 34.15 17.51
CA LEU A 267 -13.50 33.37 17.34
C LEU A 267 -12.32 34.08 18.04
N ARG A 268 -11.55 33.32 18.77
CA ARG A 268 -10.26 33.79 19.34
C ARG A 268 -9.15 33.60 18.31
N GLU A 269 -8.08 34.36 18.46
CA GLU A 269 -6.87 34.13 17.66
C GLU A 269 -6.44 32.66 17.71
N GLY A 270 -6.11 32.09 16.54
CA GLY A 270 -5.70 30.70 16.39
C GLY A 270 -6.84 29.66 16.45
N ALA A 271 -8.09 30.10 16.67
CA ALA A 271 -9.25 29.21 16.63
C ALA A 271 -9.44 28.60 15.23
N PHE A 272 -9.72 27.30 15.16
CA PHE A 272 -10.04 26.63 13.92
C PHE A 272 -11.38 27.08 13.37
N LEU A 273 -11.44 27.41 12.09
CA LEU A 273 -12.70 27.67 11.43
C LEU A 273 -13.35 26.33 11.04
N ARG A 274 -14.64 26.24 11.36
CA ARG A 274 -15.47 25.06 11.08
C ARG A 274 -16.67 25.47 10.25
N GLU A 275 -17.15 24.58 9.39
CA GLU A 275 -18.30 24.85 8.52
C GLU A 275 -19.50 25.38 9.31
N LYS A 276 -19.82 24.77 10.45
CA LYS A 276 -20.95 25.18 11.31
C LYS A 276 -20.80 26.54 11.99
N MET A 277 -19.61 27.14 12.00
CA MET A 277 -19.34 28.46 12.57
C MET A 277 -19.55 29.59 11.55
N LEU A 278 -19.83 29.23 10.31
CA LEU A 278 -19.98 30.15 9.20
C LEU A 278 -21.39 30.06 8.60
N SER A 279 -21.86 31.16 8.09
CA SER A 279 -23.11 31.26 7.32
C SER A 279 -22.90 32.14 6.12
N THR A 280 -23.75 32.00 5.11
CA THR A 280 -23.77 32.93 4.00
C THR A 280 -24.41 34.26 4.48
N PRO A 281 -23.79 35.41 4.23
CA PRO A 281 -24.37 36.69 4.58
C PRO A 281 -25.75 36.84 3.96
N PRO A 282 -26.72 37.47 4.65
CA PRO A 282 -27.99 37.77 4.06
C PRO A 282 -27.83 38.81 2.93
N VAL A 283 -28.40 38.53 1.77
CA VAL A 283 -28.49 39.51 0.67
C VAL A 283 -29.73 40.40 0.76
N ILE A 284 -30.69 39.98 1.59
CA ILE A 284 -31.85 40.79 1.96
C ILE A 284 -31.84 40.86 3.50
N GLU A 285 -31.92 42.09 4.05
CA GLU A 285 -32.02 42.32 5.48
C GLU A 285 -33.47 42.57 5.92
N LYS A 286 -33.71 42.45 7.22
CA LYS A 286 -35.01 42.81 7.80
C LYS A 286 -35.27 44.31 7.60
N GLY A 287 -36.39 44.67 6.97
CA GLY A 287 -36.78 46.04 6.68
C GLY A 287 -36.60 46.40 5.20
N ASP A 288 -35.87 45.61 4.43
CA ASP A 288 -35.63 45.91 3.02
C ASP A 288 -36.93 45.86 2.20
N LYS A 289 -37.00 46.78 1.22
CA LYS A 289 -38.05 46.77 0.20
C LYS A 289 -37.66 45.84 -0.92
N VAL A 290 -38.47 44.82 -1.17
CA VAL A 290 -38.20 43.76 -2.14
C VAL A 290 -39.36 43.60 -3.11
N LYS A 291 -39.05 43.13 -4.31
CA LYS A 291 -40.07 42.68 -5.29
C LYS A 291 -40.53 41.27 -4.89
N LEU A 292 -41.80 41.09 -4.72
CA LEU A 292 -42.44 39.79 -4.61
C LEU A 292 -42.87 39.34 -6.00
N VAL A 293 -42.29 38.26 -6.47
CA VAL A 293 -42.60 37.66 -7.77
C VAL A 293 -43.28 36.33 -7.55
N ALA A 294 -44.43 36.14 -8.12
CA ALA A 294 -45.16 34.89 -8.06
C ALA A 294 -45.42 34.40 -9.49
N GLU A 295 -44.90 33.25 -9.83
CA GLU A 295 -44.99 32.67 -11.18
C GLU A 295 -45.79 31.36 -11.16
N LYS A 296 -46.81 31.26 -12.04
CA LYS A 296 -47.59 30.04 -12.23
C LYS A 296 -47.97 29.87 -13.69
N GLY A 297 -47.25 29.01 -14.40
CA GLY A 297 -47.42 28.84 -15.85
C GLY A 297 -47.12 30.13 -16.61
N ALA A 298 -48.10 30.69 -17.35
CA ALA A 298 -47.97 31.94 -18.09
C ALA A 298 -48.31 33.21 -17.25
N LEU A 299 -48.71 33.03 -15.99
CA LEU A 299 -49.08 34.12 -15.11
C LEU A 299 -47.89 34.54 -14.23
N THR A 300 -47.46 35.79 -14.35
CA THR A 300 -46.46 36.40 -13.45
C THR A 300 -47.10 37.59 -12.72
N ILE A 301 -47.10 37.56 -11.41
CA ILE A 301 -47.57 38.65 -10.55
C ILE A 301 -46.36 39.26 -9.85
N VAL A 302 -46.23 40.57 -9.94
CA VAL A 302 -45.16 41.35 -9.29
C VAL A 302 -45.81 42.39 -8.38
N THR A 303 -45.33 42.43 -7.13
CA THR A 303 -45.74 43.45 -6.13
C THR A 303 -44.57 43.81 -5.23
N MET A 304 -44.72 44.88 -4.46
CA MET A 304 -43.69 45.32 -3.50
C MET A 304 -43.98 44.78 -2.09
N GLY A 305 -42.95 44.41 -1.39
CA GLY A 305 -43.00 43.93 -0.01
C GLY A 305 -41.92 44.55 0.87
N ILE A 306 -42.05 44.35 2.16
CA ILE A 306 -41.03 44.68 3.16
C ILE A 306 -40.60 43.36 3.85
N ALA A 307 -39.34 43.05 3.80
CA ALA A 307 -38.78 41.88 4.44
C ALA A 307 -38.97 41.94 5.96
N LYS A 308 -39.55 40.91 6.55
CA LYS A 308 -39.69 40.73 8.00
C LYS A 308 -38.55 39.99 8.64
N THR A 309 -37.91 39.16 7.84
CA THR A 309 -36.67 38.42 8.20
C THR A 309 -35.66 38.58 7.08
N GLY A 310 -34.37 38.62 7.44
CA GLY A 310 -33.31 38.60 6.44
C GLY A 310 -33.04 37.18 5.95
N GLY A 311 -32.34 37.07 4.80
CA GLY A 311 -31.92 35.78 4.26
C GLY A 311 -30.89 35.91 3.14
N ALA A 312 -30.07 34.89 3.02
CA ALA A 312 -29.15 34.70 1.89
C ALA A 312 -29.95 34.26 0.64
N GLU A 313 -29.33 34.31 -0.53
CA GLU A 313 -29.86 33.75 -1.75
C GLU A 313 -30.31 32.30 -1.58
N GLY A 314 -31.50 31.97 -2.06
CA GLY A 314 -32.13 30.66 -1.89
C GLY A 314 -32.80 30.42 -0.53
N ALA A 315 -32.59 31.27 0.46
CA ALA A 315 -33.23 31.17 1.76
C ALA A 315 -34.72 31.54 1.70
N GLN A 316 -35.52 30.91 2.55
CA GLN A 316 -36.93 31.26 2.70
C GLN A 316 -37.08 32.36 3.75
N ILE A 317 -37.71 33.48 3.38
CA ILE A 317 -37.93 34.62 4.26
C ILE A 317 -39.41 35.00 4.32
N GLN A 318 -39.78 35.74 5.36
CA GLN A 318 -41.08 36.33 5.53
C GLN A 318 -41.07 37.75 4.94
N VAL A 319 -42.04 38.06 4.08
CA VAL A 319 -42.19 39.39 3.48
C VAL A 319 -43.62 39.87 3.66
N LYS A 320 -43.79 41.08 4.15
CA LYS A 320 -45.09 41.75 4.22
C LYS A 320 -45.35 42.43 2.90
N ASN A 321 -46.39 42.01 2.17
CA ASN A 321 -46.84 42.66 0.96
C ASN A 321 -47.41 44.04 1.32
N ILE A 322 -46.91 45.08 0.68
CA ILE A 322 -47.31 46.46 0.95
C ILE A 322 -48.77 46.74 0.55
N SER A 323 -49.20 46.16 -0.56
CA SER A 323 -50.55 46.43 -1.12
C SER A 323 -51.64 45.69 -0.33
N SER A 324 -51.43 44.46 0.08
CA SER A 324 -52.45 43.67 0.79
C SER A 324 -52.28 43.64 2.30
N GLY A 325 -51.12 44.09 2.83
CA GLY A 325 -50.78 44.03 4.24
C GLY A 325 -50.48 42.62 4.76
N LYS A 326 -50.64 41.56 3.97
CA LYS A 326 -50.44 40.16 4.33
C LYS A 326 -48.97 39.79 4.35
N VAL A 327 -48.61 38.88 5.25
CA VAL A 327 -47.28 38.29 5.30
C VAL A 327 -47.28 37.01 4.44
N VAL A 328 -46.32 36.93 3.54
CA VAL A 328 -46.10 35.76 2.68
C VAL A 328 -44.69 35.19 2.90
N PHE A 329 -44.52 33.91 2.65
CA PHE A 329 -43.23 33.29 2.61
C PHE A 329 -42.74 33.24 1.15
N GLY A 330 -41.46 33.53 0.95
CA GLY A 330 -40.87 33.46 -0.37
C GLY A 330 -39.40 33.13 -0.27
N ARG A 331 -38.84 32.62 -1.36
CA ARG A 331 -37.44 32.31 -1.51
C ARG A 331 -36.68 33.50 -2.07
N VAL A 332 -35.60 33.88 -1.45
CA VAL A 332 -34.73 34.95 -1.93
C VAL A 332 -34.12 34.54 -3.28
N ARG A 333 -34.35 35.33 -4.33
CA ARG A 333 -33.78 35.10 -5.66
C ARG A 333 -32.51 35.94 -5.87
N ASP A 334 -32.54 37.16 -5.43
CA ASP A 334 -31.43 38.12 -5.46
C ASP A 334 -31.60 39.19 -4.34
N ALA A 335 -30.71 40.17 -4.24
CA ALA A 335 -30.73 41.23 -3.21
C ALA A 335 -32.00 42.11 -3.22
N SER A 336 -32.85 41.97 -4.21
CA SER A 336 -34.06 42.83 -4.38
C SER A 336 -35.34 42.05 -4.68
N THR A 337 -35.22 40.73 -4.91
CA THR A 337 -36.32 39.91 -5.44
C THR A 337 -36.55 38.69 -4.58
N VAL A 338 -37.80 38.45 -4.23
CA VAL A 338 -38.25 37.25 -3.48
C VAL A 338 -39.34 36.55 -4.29
N GLU A 339 -39.12 35.31 -4.60
CA GLU A 339 -40.06 34.44 -5.30
C GLU A 339 -41.03 33.80 -4.29
N VAL A 340 -42.33 33.99 -4.51
CA VAL A 340 -43.36 33.39 -3.64
C VAL A 340 -43.72 32.02 -4.18
N VAL A 341 -43.58 31.01 -3.32
CA VAL A 341 -43.97 29.63 -3.63
C VAL A 341 -45.39 29.39 -3.16
N PHE A 342 -46.25 28.93 -4.08
CA PHE A 342 -47.68 28.63 -3.82
C PHE A 342 -47.85 27.19 -3.36
#